data_8db4fd766153ef7c6794da4dc61f8e98
#
_entry.id   8db4fd766153ef7c6794da4dc61f8e98
#
_cell.length_a   1.000
_cell.length_b   1.000
_cell.length_c   1.000
_cell.angle_alpha   90.00
_cell.angle_beta   90.00
_cell.angle_gamma   90.00
#
_symmetry.space_group_name_H-M   'P 1'
#
loop_
_entity.id
_entity.type
_entity.pdbx_description
1 polymer ?
#
loop_
_entity_poly.entity_id
_entity_poly.type
_entity_poly.pdbx_seq_one_letter_code
_entity_poly.pdbx_strand_id
1 'polypeptide(L)'
;MTDTAIDDEAPAPARRRPIGLIAALVVAALLALGLWLAYRPAPDQIQGMADAREMRITSKVTGRIAAFHVEEGQAVKAGQLLYTLDSPEVAAKSEQAGGALAAAQAVESKADEGARPEDIRAAEAQWRRAQAAADLAQTTSARTQRLYQQGVIAGQKADEARTNAVAAAEQAKAARAQYDLALAGARRQDKAAASGQVQQARGAVAEVKAAAAETRVLAPADGEVGKRLAQPGELVPQGFPVFRASRCSCSPTPRIHG
;
A
#
# COMPACT_ATOMS: atom_id res chain seq x y z
N MET A 1 -145.47 10.52 4.42
CA MET A 1 -145.40 11.82 3.72
C MET A 1 -144.02 12.38 3.96
N THR A 2 -143.43 12.73 2.91
CA THR A 2 -142.18 13.41 2.78
C THR A 2 -140.92 12.56 2.85
N ASP A 3 -140.53 12.37 1.74
CA ASP A 3 -139.34 11.83 1.15
C ASP A 3 -138.15 12.76 1.37
N THR A 4 -137.00 12.23 1.67
CA THR A 4 -135.76 13.01 1.65
C THR A 4 -134.68 12.17 1.07
N ALA A 5 -134.27 12.48 -0.09
CA ALA A 5 -133.20 11.95 -0.79
C ALA A 5 -131.82 12.26 -0.13
N ILE A 6 -130.97 11.31 -0.04
CA ILE A 6 -129.59 11.46 0.41
C ILE A 6 -128.71 11.38 -0.83
N ASP A 7 -128.04 12.46 -1.11
CA ASP A 7 -126.94 12.53 -2.14
C ASP A 7 -125.70 11.84 -1.61
N ASP A 8 -125.23 10.83 -2.33
CA ASP A 8 -123.99 10.12 -2.11
C ASP A 8 -122.85 10.77 -2.90
N GLU A 9 -122.05 11.54 -2.21
CA GLU A 9 -120.89 12.29 -2.80
C GLU A 9 -119.65 11.45 -2.56
N ALA A 10 -119.12 10.87 -3.61
CA ALA A 10 -117.89 10.07 -3.59
C ALA A 10 -116.61 10.90 -3.34
N PRO A 11 -115.74 10.50 -2.45
CA PRO A 11 -114.49 11.29 -2.19
C PRO A 11 -113.48 11.12 -3.35
N ALA A 12 -112.86 12.19 -3.81
CA ALA A 12 -111.81 12.27 -4.78
C ALA A 12 -110.53 11.57 -4.33
N PRO A 13 -109.78 10.92 -5.26
CA PRO A 13 -108.53 10.22 -4.92
C PRO A 13 -107.39 11.13 -4.49
N ALA A 14 -106.84 10.91 -3.32
CA ALA A 14 -105.71 11.63 -2.79
C ALA A 14 -104.43 11.39 -3.63
N ARG A 15 -103.90 12.41 -4.26
CA ARG A 15 -102.55 12.39 -4.90
C ARG A 15 -101.47 12.05 -3.87
N ARG A 16 -101.04 10.80 -3.81
CA ARG A 16 -99.85 10.37 -3.07
C ARG A 16 -98.62 11.05 -3.72
N ARG A 17 -98.02 12.00 -3.06
CA ARG A 17 -96.74 12.62 -3.45
C ARG A 17 -95.68 11.52 -3.43
N PRO A 18 -94.83 11.36 -4.46
CA PRO A 18 -93.84 10.28 -4.59
C PRO A 18 -92.64 10.56 -3.69
N ILE A 19 -92.85 10.80 -2.43
CA ILE A 19 -91.73 11.04 -1.42
C ILE A 19 -90.86 9.78 -1.29
N GLY A 20 -91.43 8.57 -1.45
CA GLY A 20 -90.71 7.34 -1.44
C GLY A 20 -89.73 7.12 -2.61
N LEU A 21 -90.17 7.62 -3.80
CA LEU A 21 -89.34 7.53 -5.00
C LEU A 21 -88.12 8.49 -4.93
N ILE A 22 -88.30 9.69 -4.34
CA ILE A 22 -87.28 10.72 -4.16
C ILE A 22 -86.24 10.13 -3.08
N ALA A 23 -86.74 9.55 -2.02
CA ALA A 23 -85.91 8.95 -1.01
C ALA A 23 -85.07 7.78 -1.54
N ALA A 24 -85.68 6.90 -2.40
CA ALA A 24 -84.98 5.78 -3.05
C ALA A 24 -83.89 6.28 -4.04
N LEU A 25 -84.17 7.35 -4.81
CA LEU A 25 -83.22 7.97 -5.71
C LEU A 25 -82.04 8.63 -4.96
N VAL A 26 -82.26 9.27 -3.80
CA VAL A 26 -81.20 9.82 -2.96
C VAL A 26 -80.31 8.74 -2.39
N VAL A 27 -80.95 7.65 -1.91
CA VAL A 27 -80.12 6.49 -1.39
C VAL A 27 -79.34 5.84 -2.51
N ALA A 28 -79.94 5.65 -3.69
CA ALA A 28 -79.20 5.10 -4.85
C ALA A 28 -78.06 6.01 -5.30
N ALA A 29 -78.26 7.33 -5.29
CA ALA A 29 -77.19 8.31 -5.62
C ALA A 29 -76.07 8.31 -4.60
N LEU A 30 -76.38 8.17 -3.30
CA LEU A 30 -75.38 8.07 -2.26
C LEU A 30 -74.61 6.75 -2.34
N LEU A 31 -75.26 5.62 -2.67
CA LEU A 31 -74.60 4.34 -2.89
C LEU A 31 -73.73 4.39 -4.14
N ALA A 32 -74.19 4.98 -5.24
CA ALA A 32 -73.41 5.17 -6.46
C ALA A 32 -72.20 6.08 -6.23
N LEU A 33 -72.37 7.17 -5.45
CA LEU A 33 -71.30 8.07 -5.08
C LEU A 33 -70.25 7.35 -4.17
N GLY A 34 -70.75 6.58 -3.20
CA GLY A 34 -69.88 5.77 -2.32
C GLY A 34 -69.10 4.71 -3.12
N LEU A 35 -69.75 4.02 -4.04
CA LEU A 35 -69.12 3.05 -4.91
C LEU A 35 -68.09 3.72 -5.85
N TRP A 36 -68.40 4.88 -6.41
CA TRP A 36 -67.48 5.65 -7.27
C TRP A 36 -66.25 6.17 -6.49
N LEU A 37 -66.43 6.59 -5.24
CA LEU A 37 -65.33 6.95 -4.35
C LEU A 37 -64.48 5.73 -3.93
N ALA A 38 -65.13 4.59 -3.70
CA ALA A 38 -64.43 3.34 -3.34
C ALA A 38 -63.64 2.72 -4.51
N TYR A 39 -64.12 2.88 -5.74
CA TYR A 39 -63.45 2.43 -6.96
C TYR A 39 -62.51 3.47 -7.63
N ARG A 40 -62.25 4.61 -6.97
CA ARG A 40 -61.23 5.50 -7.48
C ARG A 40 -59.89 4.76 -7.41
N PRO A 41 -59.21 4.54 -8.57
CA PRO A 41 -57.88 3.96 -8.55
C PRO A 41 -56.96 4.87 -7.70
N ALA A 42 -56.30 4.31 -6.71
CA ALA A 42 -55.28 5.01 -5.96
C ALA A 42 -54.22 5.54 -6.96
N PRO A 43 -53.74 6.78 -6.81
CA PRO A 43 -52.66 7.28 -7.66
C PRO A 43 -51.53 6.29 -7.67
N ASP A 44 -51.02 5.89 -8.84
CA ASP A 44 -49.85 5.01 -9.00
C ASP A 44 -48.70 5.63 -8.22
N GLN A 45 -48.44 5.12 -7.00
CA GLN A 45 -47.24 5.43 -6.26
C GLN A 45 -46.11 4.62 -6.91
N ILE A 46 -45.37 5.27 -7.79
CA ILE A 46 -44.08 4.72 -8.28
C ILE A 46 -43.14 4.68 -7.09
N GLN A 47 -43.05 3.54 -6.41
CA GLN A 47 -42.05 3.27 -5.43
C GLN A 47 -40.71 3.03 -6.16
N GLY A 48 -40.01 4.11 -6.48
CA GLY A 48 -38.63 4.03 -6.93
C GLY A 48 -37.75 3.70 -5.71
N MET A 49 -37.26 2.48 -5.59
CA MET A 49 -36.15 2.21 -4.70
C MET A 49 -34.89 2.77 -5.37
N ALA A 50 -34.36 3.89 -4.85
CA ALA A 50 -33.03 4.34 -5.18
C ALA A 50 -32.05 3.40 -4.46
N ASP A 51 -31.56 2.39 -5.17
CA ASP A 51 -30.45 1.54 -4.69
C ASP A 51 -29.14 2.33 -4.84
N ALA A 52 -28.86 3.16 -3.85
CA ALA A 52 -27.56 3.81 -3.73
C ALA A 52 -26.57 2.75 -3.23
N ARG A 53 -25.66 2.30 -4.12
CA ARG A 53 -24.59 1.39 -3.75
C ARG A 53 -23.65 2.10 -2.76
N GLU A 54 -23.87 1.83 -1.48
CA GLU A 54 -23.02 2.36 -0.40
C GLU A 54 -21.63 1.74 -0.47
N MET A 55 -20.61 2.56 -0.51
CA MET A 55 -19.22 2.18 -0.33
C MET A 55 -18.76 2.58 1.07
N ARG A 56 -18.14 1.64 1.77
CA ARG A 56 -17.51 1.89 3.06
C ARG A 56 -16.05 2.26 2.82
N ILE A 57 -15.67 3.46 3.24
CA ILE A 57 -14.28 3.92 3.18
C ILE A 57 -13.63 3.55 4.49
N THR A 58 -12.74 2.55 4.42
CA THR A 58 -12.03 1.99 5.59
C THR A 58 -10.57 2.40 5.57
N SER A 59 -9.96 2.53 6.76
CA SER A 59 -8.52 2.69 6.88
C SER A 59 -7.80 1.36 6.67
N LYS A 60 -6.68 1.37 5.93
CA LYS A 60 -5.79 0.21 5.78
C LYS A 60 -4.70 0.14 6.85
N VAL A 61 -4.48 1.23 7.57
CA VAL A 61 -3.52 1.31 8.67
C VAL A 61 -4.18 1.82 9.93
N THR A 62 -3.69 1.37 11.08
CA THR A 62 -4.12 1.88 12.37
C THR A 62 -3.49 3.24 12.61
N GLY A 63 -4.29 4.22 13.04
CA GLY A 63 -3.81 5.55 13.35
C GLY A 63 -4.89 6.42 13.98
N ARG A 64 -4.48 7.58 14.48
CA ARG A 64 -5.39 8.60 14.99
C ARG A 64 -5.79 9.53 13.85
N ILE A 65 -7.06 9.89 13.76
CA ILE A 65 -7.52 10.85 12.75
C ILE A 65 -6.93 12.23 13.08
N ALA A 66 -6.03 12.71 12.21
CA ALA A 66 -5.42 14.02 12.36
C ALA A 66 -6.37 15.13 11.90
N ALA A 67 -6.92 14.99 10.69
CA ALA A 67 -7.85 15.96 10.13
C ALA A 67 -8.75 15.33 9.07
N PHE A 68 -9.96 15.85 8.95
CA PHE A 68 -10.84 15.63 7.81
C PHE A 68 -10.69 16.78 6.80
N HIS A 69 -10.70 16.46 5.52
CA HIS A 69 -10.58 17.42 4.42
C HIS A 69 -11.87 17.56 3.62
N VAL A 70 -12.93 16.86 4.04
CA VAL A 70 -14.25 16.86 3.42
C VAL A 70 -15.33 16.90 4.49
N GLU A 71 -16.49 17.43 4.12
CA GLU A 71 -17.68 17.49 4.98
C GLU A 71 -18.73 16.45 4.55
N GLU A 72 -19.66 16.15 5.48
CA GLU A 72 -20.82 15.30 5.17
C GLU A 72 -21.68 15.95 4.09
N GLY A 73 -22.14 15.19 3.10
CA GLY A 73 -22.91 15.68 1.94
C GLY A 73 -22.05 16.30 0.84
N GLN A 74 -20.75 16.39 0.98
CA GLN A 74 -19.87 16.94 -0.04
C GLN A 74 -19.65 15.96 -1.20
N ALA A 75 -19.79 16.43 -2.44
CA ALA A 75 -19.41 15.68 -3.62
C ALA A 75 -17.87 15.58 -3.73
N VAL A 76 -17.37 14.38 -3.95
CA VAL A 76 -15.94 14.10 -4.06
C VAL A 76 -15.61 13.35 -5.35
N LYS A 77 -14.41 13.59 -5.87
CA LYS A 77 -13.86 12.90 -7.05
C LYS A 77 -12.92 11.78 -6.65
N ALA A 78 -12.81 10.78 -7.49
CA ALA A 78 -11.82 9.72 -7.34
C ALA A 78 -10.41 10.31 -7.16
N GLY A 79 -9.67 9.83 -6.15
CA GLY A 79 -8.35 10.33 -5.79
C GLY A 79 -8.34 11.60 -4.92
N GLN A 80 -9.49 12.19 -4.58
CA GLN A 80 -9.57 13.34 -3.66
C GLN A 80 -9.25 12.89 -2.24
N LEU A 81 -8.44 13.69 -1.51
CA LEU A 81 -8.08 13.44 -0.11
C LEU A 81 -9.32 13.63 0.79
N LEU A 82 -9.66 12.60 1.54
CA LEU A 82 -10.80 12.59 2.46
C LEU A 82 -10.39 12.94 3.89
N TYR A 83 -9.39 12.23 4.39
CA TYR A 83 -8.85 12.46 5.74
C TYR A 83 -7.41 11.97 5.82
N THR A 84 -6.71 12.46 6.85
CA THR A 84 -5.33 12.06 7.16
C THR A 84 -5.30 11.38 8.52
N LEU A 85 -4.47 10.34 8.63
CA LEU A 85 -4.19 9.62 9.86
C LEU A 85 -2.81 10.01 10.36
N ASP A 86 -2.68 10.20 11.65
CA ASP A 86 -1.42 10.24 12.37
C ASP A 86 -1.13 8.84 12.93
N SER A 87 -0.04 8.24 12.49
CA SER A 87 0.39 6.92 12.92
C SER A 87 1.87 6.96 13.30
N PRO A 88 2.17 7.20 14.58
CA PRO A 88 3.55 7.19 15.09
C PRO A 88 4.26 5.86 14.84
N GLU A 89 3.50 4.76 14.81
CA GLU A 89 4.04 3.43 14.52
C GLU A 89 4.59 3.34 13.09
N VAL A 90 3.86 3.86 12.10
CA VAL A 90 4.32 3.90 10.70
C VAL A 90 5.53 4.82 10.56
N ALA A 91 5.54 5.97 11.26
CA ALA A 91 6.67 6.89 11.28
C ALA A 91 7.93 6.21 11.87
N ALA A 92 7.82 5.55 13.02
CA ALA A 92 8.92 4.83 13.65
C ALA A 92 9.45 3.68 12.76
N LYS A 93 8.56 2.90 12.14
CA LYS A 93 8.95 1.86 11.18
C LYS A 93 9.67 2.44 9.95
N SER A 94 9.26 3.64 9.49
CA SER A 94 9.93 4.32 8.37
C SER A 94 11.35 4.73 8.73
N GLU A 95 11.56 5.26 9.91
CA GLU A 95 12.88 5.60 10.42
C GLU A 95 13.77 4.36 10.59
N GLN A 96 13.22 3.29 11.19
CA GLN A 96 13.91 2.00 11.34
C GLN A 96 14.33 1.41 9.99
N ALA A 97 13.42 1.37 9.02
CA ALA A 97 13.73 0.86 7.67
C ALA A 97 14.77 1.73 6.95
N GLY A 98 14.68 3.05 7.12
CA GLY A 98 15.68 3.99 6.60
C GLY A 98 17.07 3.75 7.20
N GLY A 99 17.15 3.56 8.52
CA GLY A 99 18.40 3.22 9.21
C GLY A 99 18.98 1.87 8.75
N ALA A 100 18.15 0.85 8.58
CA ALA A 100 18.57 -0.45 8.06
C ALA A 100 19.12 -0.34 6.62
N LEU A 101 18.48 0.47 5.77
CA LEU A 101 18.97 0.73 4.41
C LEU A 101 20.35 1.43 4.44
N ALA A 102 20.51 2.46 5.26
CA ALA A 102 21.79 3.16 5.40
C ALA A 102 22.90 2.23 5.90
N ALA A 103 22.62 1.36 6.86
CA ALA A 103 23.56 0.35 7.35
C ALA A 103 23.95 -0.65 6.24
N ALA A 104 22.97 -1.16 5.47
CA ALA A 104 23.25 -2.07 4.36
C ALA A 104 24.09 -1.41 3.26
N GLN A 105 23.81 -0.15 2.94
CA GLN A 105 24.59 0.64 1.98
C GLN A 105 26.03 0.87 2.44
N ALA A 106 26.25 1.11 3.74
CA ALA A 106 27.59 1.23 4.29
C ALA A 106 28.39 -0.08 4.19
N VAL A 107 27.72 -1.24 4.34
CA VAL A 107 28.36 -2.56 4.13
C VAL A 107 28.70 -2.76 2.64
N GLU A 108 27.80 -2.42 1.74
CA GLU A 108 28.05 -2.50 0.29
C GLU A 108 29.23 -1.61 -0.13
N SER A 109 29.24 -0.34 0.30
CA SER A 109 30.34 0.62 0.04
C SER A 109 31.67 0.07 0.55
N LYS A 110 31.72 -0.46 1.78
CA LYS A 110 32.92 -1.10 2.32
C LYS A 110 33.39 -2.31 1.51
N ALA A 111 32.46 -3.13 1.00
CA ALA A 111 32.79 -4.27 0.14
C ALA A 111 33.29 -3.81 -1.24
N ASP A 112 32.76 -2.71 -1.77
CA ASP A 112 33.19 -2.15 -3.06
C ASP A 112 34.54 -1.45 -2.99
N GLU A 113 34.81 -0.70 -1.93
CA GLU A 113 36.09 -0.04 -1.68
C GLU A 113 37.22 -1.04 -1.51
N GLY A 114 36.94 -2.25 -0.97
CA GLY A 114 37.93 -3.28 -0.79
C GLY A 114 38.88 -3.03 0.36
N ALA A 115 40.18 -3.41 0.20
CA ALA A 115 41.20 -3.17 1.20
C ALA A 115 41.62 -1.68 1.23
N ARG A 116 41.91 -1.19 2.42
CA ARG A 116 42.35 0.20 2.57
C ARG A 116 43.69 0.45 1.85
N PRO A 117 43.90 1.64 1.30
CA PRO A 117 45.18 1.96 0.62
C PRO A 117 46.42 1.76 1.50
N GLU A 118 46.26 1.92 2.81
CA GLU A 118 47.34 1.67 3.77
C GLU A 118 47.68 0.19 3.86
N ASP A 119 46.70 -0.69 3.90
CA ASP A 119 46.87 -2.15 3.96
C ASP A 119 47.54 -2.66 2.68
N ILE A 120 47.13 -2.15 1.51
CA ILE A 120 47.74 -2.44 0.21
C ILE A 120 49.22 -2.04 0.22
N ARG A 121 49.53 -0.80 0.66
CA ARG A 121 50.93 -0.31 0.75
C ARG A 121 51.77 -1.14 1.72
N ALA A 122 51.19 -1.56 2.86
CA ALA A 122 51.89 -2.42 3.83
C ALA A 122 52.18 -3.79 3.23
N ALA A 123 51.25 -4.42 2.56
CA ALA A 123 51.44 -5.70 1.88
C ALA A 123 52.47 -5.59 0.73
N GLU A 124 52.45 -4.49 -0.03
CA GLU A 124 53.46 -4.22 -1.06
C GLU A 124 54.89 -4.09 -0.48
N ALA A 125 55.05 -3.36 0.62
CA ALA A 125 56.33 -3.19 1.28
C ALA A 125 56.86 -4.53 1.82
N GLN A 126 55.96 -5.38 2.35
CA GLN A 126 56.30 -6.73 2.79
C GLN A 126 56.79 -7.61 1.63
N TRP A 127 56.07 -7.57 0.49
CA TRP A 127 56.48 -8.28 -0.71
C TRP A 127 57.84 -7.81 -1.22
N ARG A 128 58.05 -6.47 -1.39
CA ARG A 128 59.34 -5.91 -1.82
C ARG A 128 60.52 -6.32 -0.91
N ARG A 129 60.31 -6.35 0.41
CA ARG A 129 61.29 -6.82 1.39
C ARG A 129 61.62 -8.30 1.17
N ALA A 130 60.64 -9.16 1.02
CA ALA A 130 60.81 -10.58 0.77
C ALA A 130 61.52 -10.84 -0.56
N GLN A 131 61.17 -10.07 -1.60
CA GLN A 131 61.80 -10.15 -2.91
C GLN A 131 63.28 -9.78 -2.84
N ALA A 132 63.65 -8.71 -2.16
CA ALA A 132 65.06 -8.32 -1.97
C ALA A 132 65.88 -9.37 -1.20
N ALA A 133 65.27 -10.04 -0.19
CA ALA A 133 65.89 -11.14 0.51
C ALA A 133 66.10 -12.37 -0.40
N ALA A 134 65.14 -12.69 -1.25
CA ALA A 134 65.22 -13.76 -2.22
C ALA A 134 66.34 -13.52 -3.26
N ASP A 135 66.44 -12.27 -3.79
CA ASP A 135 67.47 -11.88 -4.73
C ASP A 135 68.87 -11.97 -4.12
N LEU A 136 69.03 -11.55 -2.88
CA LEU A 136 70.31 -11.70 -2.14
C LEU A 136 70.67 -13.19 -1.94
N ALA A 137 69.69 -14.00 -1.47
CA ALA A 137 69.91 -15.43 -1.28
C ALA A 137 70.27 -16.15 -2.60
N GLN A 138 69.60 -15.81 -3.66
CA GLN A 138 69.88 -16.35 -5.02
C GLN A 138 71.30 -15.99 -5.48
N THR A 139 71.70 -14.72 -5.32
CA THR A 139 73.03 -14.25 -5.66
C THR A 139 74.10 -14.97 -4.83
N THR A 140 73.86 -15.16 -3.54
CA THR A 140 74.74 -15.86 -2.62
C THR A 140 74.84 -17.33 -3.01
N SER A 141 73.74 -17.99 -3.30
CA SER A 141 73.70 -19.39 -3.77
C SER A 141 74.51 -19.56 -5.07
N ALA A 142 74.32 -18.68 -6.03
CA ALA A 142 75.07 -18.72 -7.31
C ALA A 142 76.58 -18.50 -7.12
N ARG A 143 76.99 -17.65 -6.16
CA ARG A 143 78.40 -17.42 -5.81
C ARG A 143 78.98 -18.64 -5.13
N THR A 144 78.28 -19.17 -4.14
CA THR A 144 78.72 -20.36 -3.36
C THR A 144 78.84 -21.60 -4.27
N GLN A 145 77.90 -21.78 -5.21
CA GLN A 145 77.96 -22.87 -6.18
C GLN A 145 79.23 -22.80 -7.09
N ARG A 146 79.58 -21.59 -7.52
CA ARG A 146 80.84 -21.40 -8.30
C ARG A 146 82.07 -21.71 -7.49
N LEU A 147 82.19 -21.30 -6.20
CA LEU A 147 83.31 -21.58 -5.31
C LEU A 147 83.44 -23.08 -5.01
N TYR A 148 82.33 -23.81 -4.90
CA TYR A 148 82.26 -25.25 -4.78
C TYR A 148 82.84 -25.94 -6.02
N GLN A 149 82.44 -25.50 -7.23
CA GLN A 149 82.97 -26.03 -8.49
C GLN A 149 84.45 -25.79 -8.64
N GLN A 150 84.99 -24.75 -8.04
CA GLN A 150 86.41 -24.45 -8.02
C GLN A 150 87.17 -25.19 -6.90
N GLY A 151 86.48 -26.03 -6.11
CA GLY A 151 87.09 -26.79 -5.00
C GLY A 151 87.44 -25.94 -3.77
N VAL A 152 86.95 -24.65 -3.68
CA VAL A 152 87.35 -23.74 -2.59
C VAL A 152 86.52 -23.97 -1.34
N ILE A 153 85.31 -24.52 -1.41
CA ILE A 153 84.40 -24.73 -0.27
C ILE A 153 83.85 -26.16 -0.29
N ALA A 154 83.36 -26.60 0.89
CA ALA A 154 82.70 -27.88 1.08
C ALA A 154 81.31 -27.90 0.46
N GLY A 155 80.86 -29.03 -0.09
CA GLY A 155 79.56 -29.21 -0.71
C GLY A 155 78.40 -28.84 0.21
N GLN A 156 78.50 -29.15 1.48
CA GLN A 156 77.47 -28.76 2.49
C GLN A 156 77.15 -27.27 2.48
N LYS A 157 78.16 -26.38 2.29
CA LYS A 157 77.94 -24.93 2.24
C LYS A 157 77.22 -24.52 0.96
N ALA A 158 77.42 -25.18 -0.17
CA ALA A 158 76.72 -24.96 -1.36
C ALA A 158 75.22 -25.40 -1.26
N ASP A 159 74.97 -26.53 -0.65
CA ASP A 159 73.65 -27.07 -0.40
C ASP A 159 72.84 -26.20 0.60
N GLU A 160 73.47 -25.72 1.68
CA GLU A 160 72.85 -24.74 2.61
C GLU A 160 72.49 -23.47 1.92
N ALA A 161 73.35 -22.89 1.11
CA ALA A 161 73.02 -21.65 0.33
C ALA A 161 71.93 -21.84 -0.68
N ARG A 162 71.93 -23.04 -1.34
CA ARG A 162 70.84 -23.37 -2.28
C ARG A 162 69.50 -23.52 -1.58
N THR A 163 69.45 -24.21 -0.45
CA THR A 163 68.25 -24.41 0.36
C THR A 163 67.72 -23.07 0.84
N ASN A 164 68.59 -22.19 1.33
CA ASN A 164 68.23 -20.83 1.74
C ASN A 164 67.65 -20.01 0.59
N ALA A 165 68.21 -20.10 -0.61
CA ALA A 165 67.71 -19.40 -1.79
C ALA A 165 66.30 -19.87 -2.21
N VAL A 166 66.07 -21.19 -2.15
CA VAL A 166 64.72 -21.77 -2.37
C VAL A 166 63.72 -21.29 -1.32
N ALA A 167 64.09 -21.36 -0.03
CA ALA A 167 63.23 -20.90 1.04
C ALA A 167 62.86 -19.40 0.93
N ALA A 168 63.84 -18.54 0.60
CA ALA A 168 63.63 -17.13 0.43
C ALA A 168 62.71 -16.81 -0.81
N ALA A 169 62.89 -17.59 -1.90
CA ALA A 169 62.02 -17.47 -3.07
C ALA A 169 60.58 -17.85 -2.79
N GLU A 170 60.35 -18.93 -2.01
CA GLU A 170 58.99 -19.29 -1.59
C GLU A 170 58.35 -18.26 -0.65
N GLN A 171 59.17 -17.66 0.25
CA GLN A 171 58.75 -16.57 1.10
C GLN A 171 58.30 -15.32 0.27
N ALA A 172 59.06 -14.98 -0.76
CA ALA A 172 58.72 -13.87 -1.66
C ALA A 172 57.42 -14.15 -2.46
N LYS A 173 57.21 -15.39 -2.90
CA LYS A 173 55.96 -15.82 -3.54
C LYS A 173 54.76 -15.73 -2.58
N ALA A 174 54.91 -16.14 -1.35
CA ALA A 174 53.88 -16.07 -0.32
C ALA A 174 53.49 -14.59 -0.02
N ALA A 175 54.52 -13.72 0.14
CA ALA A 175 54.28 -12.30 0.34
C ALA A 175 53.59 -11.60 -0.86
N ARG A 176 53.98 -12.04 -2.09
CA ARG A 176 53.31 -11.58 -3.31
C ARG A 176 51.83 -11.99 -3.33
N ALA A 177 51.51 -13.24 -3.01
CA ALA A 177 50.13 -13.70 -2.98
C ALA A 177 49.29 -12.92 -1.95
N GLN A 178 49.87 -12.48 -0.83
CA GLN A 178 49.20 -11.61 0.13
C GLN A 178 48.93 -10.19 -0.47
N TYR A 179 49.91 -9.63 -1.18
CA TYR A 179 49.75 -8.35 -1.86
C TYR A 179 48.68 -8.43 -2.96
N ASP A 180 48.71 -9.48 -3.80
CA ASP A 180 47.71 -9.70 -4.85
C ASP A 180 46.30 -9.91 -4.25
N LEU A 181 46.18 -10.56 -3.09
CA LEU A 181 44.91 -10.69 -2.36
C LEU A 181 44.39 -9.36 -1.84
N ALA A 182 45.28 -8.49 -1.32
CA ALA A 182 44.90 -7.15 -0.89
C ALA A 182 44.45 -6.28 -2.06
N LEU A 183 45.10 -6.38 -3.22
CA LEU A 183 44.68 -5.68 -4.47
C LEU A 183 43.35 -6.19 -4.99
N ALA A 184 43.09 -7.49 -4.93
CA ALA A 184 41.81 -8.07 -5.41
C ALA A 184 40.59 -7.59 -4.62
N GLY A 185 40.81 -7.18 -3.34
CA GLY A 185 39.74 -6.67 -2.48
C GLY A 185 38.72 -7.73 -2.11
N ALA A 186 37.47 -7.31 -1.89
CA ALA A 186 36.39 -8.23 -1.54
C ALA A 186 36.01 -9.17 -2.69
N ARG A 187 35.68 -10.40 -2.36
CA ARG A 187 35.29 -11.42 -3.33
C ARG A 187 33.99 -11.04 -4.01
N ARG A 188 33.78 -11.48 -5.24
CA ARG A 188 32.54 -11.24 -5.99
C ARG A 188 31.29 -11.71 -5.23
N GLN A 189 31.41 -12.81 -4.49
CA GLN A 189 30.33 -13.35 -3.66
C GLN A 189 29.99 -12.42 -2.50
N ASP A 190 31.00 -11.82 -1.85
CA ASP A 190 30.82 -10.90 -0.74
C ASP A 190 30.13 -9.60 -1.22
N LYS A 191 30.55 -9.08 -2.38
CA LYS A 191 29.89 -7.95 -3.03
C LYS A 191 28.43 -8.25 -3.42
N ALA A 192 28.19 -9.44 -3.99
CA ALA A 192 26.83 -9.88 -4.31
C ALA A 192 25.94 -10.05 -3.07
N ALA A 193 26.51 -10.56 -1.97
CA ALA A 193 25.79 -10.67 -0.70
C ALA A 193 25.45 -9.29 -0.13
N ALA A 194 26.39 -8.34 -0.15
CA ALA A 194 26.17 -6.97 0.32
C ALA A 194 25.10 -6.25 -0.53
N SER A 195 25.18 -6.37 -1.85
CA SER A 195 24.14 -5.80 -2.74
C SER A 195 22.78 -6.45 -2.52
N GLY A 196 22.71 -7.75 -2.24
CA GLY A 196 21.48 -8.45 -1.86
C GLY A 196 20.85 -7.88 -0.58
N GLN A 197 21.68 -7.57 0.43
CA GLN A 197 21.23 -6.92 1.67
C GLN A 197 20.64 -5.54 1.40
N VAL A 198 21.26 -4.74 0.52
CA VAL A 198 20.73 -3.43 0.11
C VAL A 198 19.37 -3.59 -0.59
N GLN A 199 19.21 -4.56 -1.48
CA GLN A 199 17.93 -4.84 -2.14
C GLN A 199 16.84 -5.23 -1.13
N GLN A 200 17.17 -6.08 -0.16
CA GLN A 200 16.25 -6.45 0.92
C GLN A 200 15.84 -5.23 1.74
N ALA A 201 16.78 -4.38 2.14
CA ALA A 201 16.50 -3.17 2.90
C ALA A 201 15.66 -2.15 2.09
N ARG A 202 15.92 -2.02 0.78
CA ARG A 202 15.08 -1.21 -0.14
C ARG A 202 13.65 -1.73 -0.20
N GLY A 203 13.47 -3.06 -0.23
CA GLY A 203 12.16 -3.69 -0.16
C GLY A 203 11.40 -3.29 1.11
N ALA A 204 12.07 -3.37 2.27
CA ALA A 204 11.49 -2.96 3.55
C ALA A 204 11.10 -1.47 3.58
N VAL A 205 11.94 -0.59 3.03
CA VAL A 205 11.62 0.84 2.89
C VAL A 205 10.41 1.05 1.98
N ALA A 206 10.31 0.33 0.86
CA ALA A 206 9.18 0.43 -0.06
C ALA A 206 7.86 -0.02 0.60
N GLU A 207 7.89 -1.10 1.39
CA GLU A 207 6.74 -1.59 2.16
C GLU A 207 6.23 -0.52 3.14
N VAL A 208 7.12 0.04 3.96
CA VAL A 208 6.74 1.06 4.93
C VAL A 208 6.29 2.36 4.24
N LYS A 209 6.91 2.72 3.12
CA LYS A 209 6.48 3.86 2.30
C LYS A 209 5.07 3.67 1.75
N ALA A 210 4.72 2.46 1.33
CA ALA A 210 3.36 2.14 0.92
C ALA A 210 2.38 2.26 2.10
N ALA A 211 2.75 1.75 3.29
CA ALA A 211 1.94 1.92 4.50
C ALA A 211 1.79 3.40 4.89
N ALA A 212 2.84 4.21 4.76
CA ALA A 212 2.78 5.65 4.99
C ALA A 212 1.91 6.39 3.97
N ALA A 213 1.86 5.94 2.73
CA ALA A 213 0.93 6.51 1.74
C ALA A 213 -0.54 6.25 2.11
N GLU A 214 -0.84 5.10 2.72
CA GLU A 214 -2.19 4.73 3.19
C GLU A 214 -2.67 5.53 4.43
N THR A 215 -1.79 6.32 5.07
CA THR A 215 -2.22 7.29 6.11
C THR A 215 -3.00 8.47 5.51
N ARG A 216 -2.91 8.69 4.20
CA ARG A 216 -3.66 9.68 3.45
C ARG A 216 -4.76 8.97 2.68
N VAL A 217 -5.95 8.94 3.23
CA VAL A 217 -7.05 8.19 2.66
C VAL A 217 -7.74 8.99 1.56
N LEU A 218 -7.74 8.43 0.36
CA LEU A 218 -8.31 9.03 -0.84
C LEU A 218 -9.65 8.40 -1.20
N ALA A 219 -10.50 9.15 -1.90
CA ALA A 219 -11.76 8.64 -2.43
C ALA A 219 -11.50 7.59 -3.52
N PRO A 220 -12.05 6.38 -3.42
CA PRO A 220 -11.84 5.31 -4.41
C PRO A 220 -12.62 5.52 -5.72
N ALA A 221 -13.66 6.34 -5.71
CA ALA A 221 -14.49 6.65 -6.86
C ALA A 221 -15.21 7.99 -6.66
N ASP A 222 -15.81 8.52 -7.73
CA ASP A 222 -16.68 9.68 -7.66
C ASP A 222 -17.94 9.34 -6.86
N GLY A 223 -18.38 10.27 -6.01
CA GLY A 223 -19.54 10.07 -5.16
C GLY A 223 -19.80 11.22 -4.22
N GLU A 224 -20.68 10.99 -3.27
CA GLU A 224 -21.02 11.92 -2.20
C GLU A 224 -20.61 11.30 -0.86
N VAL A 225 -19.97 12.10 -0.02
CA VAL A 225 -19.59 11.68 1.34
C VAL A 225 -20.86 11.61 2.20
N GLY A 226 -21.19 10.41 2.65
CA GLY A 226 -22.29 10.20 3.56
C GLY A 226 -21.90 10.50 5.00
N LYS A 227 -22.51 9.76 5.94
CA LYS A 227 -22.31 9.98 7.37
C LYS A 227 -20.88 9.63 7.80
N ARG A 228 -20.29 10.51 8.60
CA ARG A 228 -19.02 10.29 9.30
C ARG A 228 -19.24 9.42 10.53
N LEU A 229 -18.46 8.36 10.65
CA LEU A 229 -18.58 7.37 11.72
C LEU A 229 -17.51 7.54 12.81
N ALA A 230 -16.50 8.39 12.57
CA ALA A 230 -15.42 8.66 13.53
C ALA A 230 -15.17 10.16 13.67
N GLN A 231 -14.54 10.57 14.79
CA GLN A 231 -14.28 11.96 15.11
C GLN A 231 -12.78 12.32 14.97
N PRO A 232 -12.43 13.62 14.78
CA PRO A 232 -11.03 14.06 14.83
C PRO A 232 -10.41 13.68 16.16
N GLY A 233 -9.19 13.17 16.16
CA GLY A 233 -8.47 12.70 17.33
C GLY A 233 -8.79 11.29 17.78
N GLU A 234 -9.78 10.61 17.18
CA GLU A 234 -10.15 9.23 17.50
C GLU A 234 -9.13 8.25 16.89
N LEU A 235 -8.84 7.17 17.65
CA LEU A 235 -8.00 6.07 17.18
C LEU A 235 -8.83 5.11 16.33
N VAL A 236 -8.44 4.93 15.09
CA VAL A 236 -9.13 4.06 14.13
C VAL A 236 -8.27 2.84 13.84
N PRO A 237 -8.75 1.63 14.16
CA PRO A 237 -8.05 0.39 13.79
C PRO A 237 -8.18 0.11 12.29
N GLN A 238 -7.29 -0.74 11.78
CA GLN A 238 -7.35 -1.23 10.41
C GLN A 238 -8.71 -1.87 10.09
N GLY A 239 -9.31 -1.51 8.95
CA GLY A 239 -10.60 -2.04 8.49
C GLY A 239 -11.82 -1.33 9.05
N PHE A 240 -11.65 -0.35 9.96
CA PHE A 240 -12.78 0.41 10.48
C PHE A 240 -13.33 1.39 9.44
N PRO A 241 -14.65 1.41 9.19
CA PRO A 241 -15.27 2.33 8.25
C PRO A 241 -15.35 3.74 8.86
N VAL A 242 -14.63 4.69 8.30
CA VAL A 242 -14.62 6.09 8.76
C VAL A 242 -15.75 6.89 8.09
N PHE A 243 -16.01 6.62 6.81
CA PHE A 243 -17.09 7.22 6.04
C PHE A 243 -17.93 6.16 5.34
N ARG A 244 -19.21 6.47 5.17
CA ARG A 244 -20.05 5.86 4.13
C ARG A 244 -20.10 6.81 2.95
N ALA A 245 -19.84 6.35 1.75
CA ALA A 245 -20.00 7.11 0.54
C ALA A 245 -21.10 6.48 -0.32
N SER A 246 -21.98 7.28 -0.88
CA SER A 246 -22.94 6.85 -1.90
C SER A 246 -22.34 7.15 -3.27
N ARG A 247 -22.30 6.13 -4.13
CA ARG A 247 -21.92 6.37 -5.52
C ARG A 247 -23.07 7.11 -6.21
N CYS A 248 -22.84 8.35 -6.61
CA CYS A 248 -23.79 9.08 -7.42
C CYS A 248 -23.82 8.45 -8.81
N SER A 249 -24.78 7.55 -9.06
CA SER A 249 -25.11 7.08 -10.41
C SER A 249 -25.96 8.14 -11.09
N CYS A 250 -25.39 9.31 -11.38
CA CYS A 250 -25.98 10.24 -12.34
C CYS A 250 -25.82 9.65 -13.74
N SER A 251 -26.68 8.70 -14.08
CA SER A 251 -26.99 8.43 -15.48
C SER A 251 -27.69 9.67 -16.02
N PRO A 252 -27.21 10.35 -17.07
CA PRO A 252 -27.97 11.44 -17.70
C PRO A 252 -29.23 10.82 -18.24
N THR A 253 -30.37 11.25 -17.69
CA THR A 253 -31.71 10.93 -18.22
C THR A 253 -31.73 11.29 -19.71
N PRO A 254 -32.03 10.36 -20.65
CA PRO A 254 -32.23 10.75 -22.03
C PRO A 254 -33.40 11.70 -22.06
N ARG A 255 -33.21 12.94 -22.55
CA ARG A 255 -34.30 13.84 -22.89
C ARG A 255 -35.12 13.15 -23.95
N ILE A 256 -36.30 12.69 -23.58
CA ILE A 256 -37.35 12.33 -24.53
C ILE A 256 -37.86 13.64 -25.08
N HIS A 257 -37.40 14.01 -26.28
CA HIS A 257 -38.06 14.98 -27.11
C HIS A 257 -39.33 14.31 -27.68
N GLY A 258 -40.51 14.73 -27.16
CA GLY A 258 -41.79 14.52 -27.78
C GLY A 258 -42.10 15.70 -28.72
#